data_75710c7779daf77c5c21fa4b4eeaa500
#
_entry.id   75710c7779daf77c5c21fa4b4eeaa500
#
_cell.length_a   1.000
_cell.length_b   1.000
_cell.length_c   1.000
_cell.angle_alpha   90.00
_cell.angle_beta   90.00
_cell.angle_gamma   90.00
#
_symmetry.space_group_name_H-M   'P 1'
#
loop_
_entity.id
_entity.type
_entity.pdbx_description
1 polymer ?
#
loop_
_entity_poly.entity_id
_entity_poly.type
_entity_poly.pdbx_seq_one_letter_code
_entity_poly.pdbx_strand_id
1 'polypeptide(L)'
;MVCVTAALQAQTEVKLPKNKFTPEQDVKLGQEAAAEIRQQYPLITDERIVRYLADIGDRLVAAGPADLKHPAYQYSFTPVNLKEINAFALPGGPMFVNRGMIDAAGAEGEVVGVMAHELAHVLLRHGTANVTKAQNPWLQVGQLAGMLGGAMVGGSAGDAIAQTSQFGLGALLLRYGRDFEKQADLLGAQIMARAGYDPRGLAKTFETIEKEAQASGQGGTPQWLSSHPNPGNRSQYITKEAEQLTIGPAADTSRFQPIKTAFASLPPAKSMSELARAGTAAAAAAPTSVGTPGQPVPRPSTQYKDITGGKVFQASVPAEWTSVPSTSALKVVPPNGYGQLQGQLVFLYGVEFGLAKANSRDLQEATRAWLNTVAQNNPELRLAGNPQAVRISQRSAMAVPLVRPSPIGGQEFIGVYTTFLVDGTLFYYLTIVQEKDLAAFQDTFRRVGESIRLTDVR
;
A
#
# COMPACT_ATOMS: atom_id res chain seq x y z
N MET A 1 -24.36 -22.22 55.49
CA MET A 1 -23.23 -22.06 54.55
C MET A 1 -23.83 -22.09 53.14
N VAL A 2 -24.14 -20.90 52.58
CA VAL A 2 -24.75 -20.79 51.25
C VAL A 2 -23.59 -20.64 50.29
N CYS A 3 -23.28 -21.67 49.49
CA CYS A 3 -22.38 -21.58 48.35
C CYS A 3 -23.06 -20.68 47.28
N VAL A 4 -22.66 -19.42 47.22
CA VAL A 4 -22.94 -18.58 46.07
C VAL A 4 -21.98 -19.05 44.97
N THR A 5 -22.44 -19.93 44.09
CA THR A 5 -21.78 -20.18 42.83
C THR A 5 -21.93 -18.90 42.00
N ALA A 6 -20.89 -18.06 42.00
CA ALA A 6 -20.77 -17.01 40.99
C ALA A 6 -20.77 -17.71 39.62
N ALA A 7 -21.86 -17.61 38.89
CA ALA A 7 -21.89 -17.94 37.49
C ALA A 7 -20.84 -17.05 36.82
N LEU A 8 -19.72 -17.61 36.41
CA LEU A 8 -18.80 -16.96 35.48
C LEU A 8 -19.64 -16.67 34.21
N GLN A 9 -20.06 -15.42 34.04
CA GLN A 9 -20.70 -14.97 32.83
C GLN A 9 -19.67 -15.18 31.73
N ALA A 10 -19.93 -16.13 30.86
CA ALA A 10 -19.00 -16.48 29.81
C ALA A 10 -18.97 -15.36 28.75
N GLN A 11 -17.79 -14.80 28.51
CA GLN A 11 -17.57 -13.91 27.38
C GLN A 11 -18.05 -14.56 26.07
N THR A 12 -18.48 -13.75 25.11
CA THR A 12 -18.93 -14.27 23.81
C THR A 12 -17.79 -14.97 23.08
N GLU A 13 -18.00 -16.22 22.67
CA GLU A 13 -17.01 -16.99 21.90
C GLU A 13 -16.84 -16.39 20.51
N VAL A 14 -15.59 -16.13 20.11
CA VAL A 14 -15.22 -15.65 18.79
C VAL A 14 -14.39 -16.71 18.07
N LYS A 15 -14.78 -17.05 16.83
CA LYS A 15 -14.18 -18.15 16.07
C LYS A 15 -13.35 -17.65 14.90
N LEU A 16 -12.19 -18.29 14.68
CA LEU A 16 -11.37 -18.07 13.50
C LEU A 16 -12.15 -18.39 12.21
N PRO A 17 -12.20 -17.49 11.23
CA PRO A 17 -12.79 -17.77 9.92
C PRO A 17 -11.92 -18.73 9.12
N LYS A 18 -12.52 -19.39 8.11
CA LYS A 18 -11.76 -20.18 7.13
C LYS A 18 -10.77 -19.28 6.39
N ASN A 19 -9.50 -19.71 6.31
CA ASN A 19 -8.43 -18.97 5.68
C ASN A 19 -7.51 -19.92 4.90
N LYS A 20 -7.17 -19.57 3.66
CA LYS A 20 -6.26 -20.33 2.80
C LYS A 20 -4.80 -19.91 2.98
N PHE A 21 -4.56 -18.77 3.63
CA PHE A 21 -3.21 -18.26 3.89
C PHE A 21 -2.67 -18.84 5.18
N THR A 22 -1.34 -19.02 5.24
CA THR A 22 -0.65 -19.35 6.49
C THR A 22 -0.32 -18.09 7.29
N PRO A 23 -0.07 -18.16 8.60
CA PRO A 23 0.36 -17.00 9.39
C PRO A 23 1.65 -16.36 8.88
N GLU A 24 2.59 -17.13 8.34
CA GLU A 24 3.84 -16.63 7.74
C GLU A 24 3.56 -15.83 6.46
N GLN A 25 2.55 -16.24 5.70
CA GLN A 25 2.08 -15.47 4.53
C GLN A 25 1.42 -14.15 4.95
N ASP A 26 0.66 -14.15 6.06
CA ASP A 26 0.11 -12.91 6.62
C ASP A 26 1.24 -11.93 6.98
N VAL A 27 2.28 -12.40 7.69
CA VAL A 27 3.44 -11.58 8.06
C VAL A 27 4.12 -11.01 6.83
N LYS A 28 4.39 -11.83 5.83
CA LYS A 28 5.02 -11.38 4.58
C LYS A 28 4.22 -10.28 3.91
N LEU A 29 2.91 -10.49 3.74
CA LEU A 29 2.00 -9.51 3.16
C LEU A 29 1.98 -8.19 3.94
N GLY A 30 1.84 -8.29 5.26
CA GLY A 30 1.77 -7.11 6.12
C GLY A 30 3.07 -6.32 6.15
N GLN A 31 4.22 -6.98 6.16
CA GLN A 31 5.52 -6.28 6.15
C GLN A 31 5.79 -5.59 4.80
N GLU A 32 5.47 -6.23 3.68
CA GLU A 32 5.57 -5.62 2.35
C GLU A 32 4.69 -4.36 2.28
N ALA A 33 3.42 -4.44 2.69
CA ALA A 33 2.52 -3.31 2.72
C ALA A 33 2.96 -2.20 3.71
N ALA A 34 3.44 -2.58 4.89
CA ALA A 34 3.95 -1.63 5.88
C ALA A 34 5.17 -0.87 5.36
N ALA A 35 6.04 -1.50 4.57
CA ALA A 35 7.18 -0.83 3.95
C ALA A 35 6.75 0.26 2.97
N GLU A 36 5.74 -0.01 2.14
CA GLU A 36 5.17 1.00 1.22
C GLU A 36 4.52 2.16 1.97
N ILE A 37 3.73 1.87 3.00
CA ILE A 37 3.08 2.91 3.81
C ILE A 37 4.11 3.81 4.47
N ARG A 38 5.18 3.24 5.02
CA ARG A 38 6.26 4.02 5.64
C ARG A 38 7.00 4.94 4.66
N GLN A 39 6.99 4.63 3.38
CA GLN A 39 7.58 5.49 2.33
C GLN A 39 6.64 6.61 1.90
N GLN A 40 5.33 6.38 1.92
CA GLN A 40 4.34 7.29 1.35
C GLN A 40 3.70 8.23 2.38
N TYR A 41 3.62 7.80 3.65
CA TYR A 41 2.88 8.53 4.68
C TYR A 41 3.81 9.36 5.58
N PRO A 42 3.34 10.53 6.06
CA PRO A 42 4.11 11.38 6.97
C PRO A 42 4.12 10.75 8.37
N LEU A 43 5.12 9.93 8.66
CA LEU A 43 5.25 9.28 9.95
C LEU A 43 5.62 10.30 11.05
N ILE A 44 5.11 10.08 12.26
CA ILE A 44 5.53 10.82 13.44
C ILE A 44 6.71 10.09 14.06
N THR A 45 7.82 10.81 14.24
CA THR A 45 9.07 10.29 14.80
C THR A 45 9.37 10.78 16.20
N ASP A 46 8.46 11.58 16.82
CA ASP A 46 8.59 11.98 18.22
C ASP A 46 8.55 10.73 19.12
N GLU A 47 9.67 10.46 19.79
CA GLU A 47 9.84 9.23 20.58
C GLU A 47 8.79 9.08 21.69
N ARG A 48 8.27 10.19 22.25
CA ARG A 48 7.26 10.15 23.30
C ARG A 48 5.94 9.58 22.75
N ILE A 49 5.56 10.02 21.54
CA ILE A 49 4.34 9.59 20.87
C ILE A 49 4.49 8.15 20.37
N VAL A 50 5.63 7.83 19.75
CA VAL A 50 5.93 6.47 19.26
C VAL A 50 5.89 5.48 20.43
N ARG A 51 6.56 5.79 21.53
CA ARG A 51 6.60 4.93 22.72
C ARG A 51 5.24 4.79 23.38
N TYR A 52 4.47 5.88 23.46
CA TYR A 52 3.12 5.86 24.01
C TYR A 52 2.20 4.87 23.27
N LEU A 53 2.17 4.91 21.94
CA LEU A 53 1.37 3.96 21.14
C LEU A 53 1.92 2.53 21.24
N ALA A 54 3.23 2.36 21.28
CA ALA A 54 3.85 1.05 21.45
C ALA A 54 3.47 0.44 22.80
N ASP A 55 3.54 1.20 23.90
CA ASP A 55 3.18 0.72 25.25
C ASP A 55 1.70 0.28 25.33
N ILE A 56 0.78 1.02 24.69
CA ILE A 56 -0.63 0.62 24.57
C ILE A 56 -0.75 -0.67 23.74
N GLY A 57 -0.14 -0.69 22.59
CA GLY A 57 -0.21 -1.84 21.69
C GLY A 57 0.36 -3.11 22.29
N ASP A 58 1.52 -3.04 22.95
CA ASP A 58 2.16 -4.17 23.64
C ASP A 58 1.27 -4.70 24.76
N ARG A 59 0.64 -3.80 25.53
CA ARG A 59 -0.32 -4.17 26.57
C ARG A 59 -1.53 -4.89 25.99
N LEU A 60 -2.08 -4.43 24.85
CA LEU A 60 -3.20 -5.07 24.17
C LEU A 60 -2.80 -6.45 23.61
N VAL A 61 -1.63 -6.56 23.00
CA VAL A 61 -1.09 -7.83 22.50
C VAL A 61 -0.89 -8.81 23.65
N ALA A 62 -0.35 -8.38 24.79
CA ALA A 62 -0.18 -9.22 25.98
C ALA A 62 -1.53 -9.76 26.46
N ALA A 63 -2.59 -8.92 26.45
CA ALA A 63 -3.94 -9.26 26.88
C ALA A 63 -4.74 -10.11 25.87
N GLY A 64 -4.27 -10.22 24.62
CA GLY A 64 -4.89 -11.04 23.57
C GLY A 64 -4.88 -12.53 23.92
N PRO A 65 -5.87 -13.32 23.44
CA PRO A 65 -5.91 -14.78 23.65
C PRO A 65 -4.63 -15.46 23.13
N ALA A 66 -4.07 -16.37 23.93
CA ALA A 66 -2.80 -17.01 23.59
C ALA A 66 -2.92 -17.91 22.33
N ASP A 67 -4.07 -18.56 22.16
CA ASP A 67 -4.38 -19.45 21.04
C ASP A 67 -4.60 -18.72 19.69
N LEU A 68 -4.83 -17.41 19.73
CA LEU A 68 -4.93 -16.56 18.55
C LEU A 68 -3.62 -15.86 18.17
N LYS A 69 -2.64 -15.86 19.07
CA LYS A 69 -1.31 -15.27 18.82
C LYS A 69 -0.41 -16.29 18.12
N HIS A 70 0.14 -15.91 16.97
CA HIS A 70 1.09 -16.75 16.26
C HIS A 70 2.54 -16.25 16.47
N PRO A 71 3.53 -17.17 16.73
CA PRO A 71 4.91 -16.77 16.99
C PRO A 71 5.58 -15.96 15.87
N ALA A 72 5.14 -16.14 14.62
CA ALA A 72 5.66 -15.40 13.49
C ALA A 72 5.18 -13.93 13.44
N TYR A 73 4.10 -13.55 14.15
CA TYR A 73 3.53 -12.21 14.07
C TYR A 73 4.49 -11.15 14.59
N GLN A 74 4.56 -10.03 13.84
CA GLN A 74 5.46 -8.92 14.10
C GLN A 74 4.65 -7.66 14.35
N TYR A 75 4.23 -7.48 15.60
CA TYR A 75 3.44 -6.32 15.98
C TYR A 75 4.29 -5.04 15.98
N SER A 76 3.73 -3.98 15.43
CA SER A 76 4.31 -2.64 15.49
C SER A 76 3.21 -1.59 15.43
N PHE A 77 3.39 -0.47 16.13
CA PHE A 77 2.38 0.59 16.29
C PHE A 77 2.98 1.91 15.83
N THR A 78 2.59 2.37 14.65
CA THR A 78 3.22 3.49 13.98
C THR A 78 2.26 4.69 13.94
N PRO A 79 2.58 5.82 14.58
CA PRO A 79 1.80 7.04 14.48
C PRO A 79 2.02 7.74 13.13
N VAL A 80 0.92 8.23 12.54
CA VAL A 80 0.94 8.91 11.24
C VAL A 80 0.36 10.31 11.36
N ASN A 81 1.02 11.33 10.82
CA ASN A 81 0.59 12.73 10.90
C ASN A 81 -0.48 13.07 9.85
N LEU A 82 -1.63 12.40 9.95
CA LEU A 82 -2.79 12.59 9.09
C LEU A 82 -4.00 13.10 9.87
N LYS A 83 -4.82 13.95 9.23
CA LYS A 83 -6.03 14.56 9.83
C LYS A 83 -7.19 13.58 9.97
N GLU A 84 -7.26 12.58 9.09
CA GLU A 84 -8.38 11.65 9.08
C GLU A 84 -8.45 10.85 10.37
N ILE A 85 -9.66 10.75 10.92
CA ILE A 85 -9.96 9.87 12.05
C ILE A 85 -9.90 8.44 11.52
N ASN A 86 -8.74 7.81 11.65
CA ASN A 86 -8.49 6.48 11.15
C ASN A 86 -7.36 5.79 11.92
N ALA A 87 -7.47 4.46 12.01
CA ALA A 87 -6.39 3.54 12.32
C ALA A 87 -6.64 2.27 11.52
N PHE A 88 -5.59 1.51 11.27
CA PHE A 88 -5.71 0.25 10.54
C PHE A 88 -4.56 -0.68 10.87
N ALA A 89 -4.83 -1.97 10.83
CA ALA A 89 -3.81 -2.99 10.99
C ALA A 89 -3.67 -3.86 9.74
N LEU A 90 -2.44 -4.30 9.50
CA LEU A 90 -2.07 -5.16 8.39
C LEU A 90 -1.95 -6.61 8.86
N PRO A 91 -2.13 -7.60 7.96
CA PRO A 91 -1.94 -9.00 8.30
C PRO A 91 -0.56 -9.22 8.98
N GLY A 92 -0.55 -10.07 10.00
CA GLY A 92 0.69 -10.42 10.71
C GLY A 92 1.25 -9.36 11.67
N GLY A 93 0.54 -8.21 11.90
CA GLY A 93 0.82 -7.37 13.06
C GLY A 93 1.03 -5.87 12.90
N PRO A 94 1.55 -5.33 11.79
CA PRO A 94 1.79 -3.89 11.69
C PRO A 94 0.49 -3.08 11.79
N MET A 95 0.47 -2.06 12.65
CA MET A 95 -0.67 -1.15 12.86
C MET A 95 -0.23 0.30 12.68
N PHE A 96 -1.09 1.09 12.08
CA PHE A 96 -0.90 2.52 11.86
C PHE A 96 -2.06 3.28 12.51
N VAL A 97 -1.73 4.35 13.25
CA VAL A 97 -2.72 5.18 13.95
C VAL A 97 -2.54 6.63 13.52
N ASN A 98 -3.56 7.19 12.91
CA ASN A 98 -3.54 8.58 12.47
C ASN A 98 -3.64 9.52 13.66
N ARG A 99 -2.94 10.65 13.58
CA ARG A 99 -3.06 11.75 14.55
C ARG A 99 -4.53 12.16 14.73
N GLY A 100 -5.31 12.27 13.65
CA GLY A 100 -6.71 12.66 13.73
C GLY A 100 -7.56 11.76 14.64
N MET A 101 -7.23 10.46 14.77
CA MET A 101 -7.88 9.56 15.71
C MET A 101 -7.61 9.98 17.17
N ILE A 102 -6.37 10.35 17.48
CA ILE A 102 -5.98 10.76 18.84
C ILE A 102 -6.51 12.17 19.16
N ASP A 103 -6.47 13.08 18.18
CA ASP A 103 -6.97 14.46 18.34
C ASP A 103 -8.49 14.47 18.60
N ALA A 104 -9.26 13.61 17.93
CA ALA A 104 -10.71 13.51 18.10
C ALA A 104 -11.14 12.83 19.41
N ALA A 105 -10.34 11.87 19.91
CA ALA A 105 -10.69 11.10 21.10
C ALA A 105 -10.79 11.99 22.34
N GLY A 106 -11.88 11.85 23.09
CA GLY A 106 -12.10 12.54 24.37
C GLY A 106 -11.36 11.88 25.54
N ALA A 107 -11.07 10.59 25.45
CA ALA A 107 -10.37 9.81 26.45
C ALA A 107 -9.46 8.75 25.80
N GLU A 108 -8.41 8.31 26.51
CA GLU A 108 -7.50 7.27 26.02
C GLU A 108 -8.24 5.98 25.65
N GLY A 109 -9.28 5.60 26.41
CA GLY A 109 -10.07 4.41 26.15
C GLY A 109 -10.72 4.36 24.76
N GLU A 110 -10.93 5.51 24.11
CA GLU A 110 -11.45 5.57 22.73
C GLU A 110 -10.35 5.18 21.72
N VAL A 111 -9.11 5.66 21.89
CA VAL A 111 -7.96 5.28 21.06
C VAL A 111 -7.63 3.80 21.27
N VAL A 112 -7.61 3.36 22.53
CA VAL A 112 -7.37 1.97 22.91
C VAL A 112 -8.44 1.05 22.30
N GLY A 113 -9.70 1.50 22.28
CA GLY A 113 -10.82 0.77 21.68
C GLY A 113 -10.60 0.49 20.20
N VAL A 114 -10.21 1.50 19.43
CA VAL A 114 -9.85 1.34 18.02
C VAL A 114 -8.66 0.42 17.86
N MET A 115 -7.58 0.62 18.61
CA MET A 115 -6.40 -0.24 18.53
C MET A 115 -6.71 -1.71 18.88
N ALA A 116 -7.58 -1.95 19.86
CA ALA A 116 -8.01 -3.30 20.23
C ALA A 116 -8.88 -3.95 19.14
N HIS A 117 -9.75 -3.18 18.49
CA HIS A 117 -10.55 -3.62 17.35
C HIS A 117 -9.64 -4.00 16.16
N GLU A 118 -8.66 -3.17 15.83
CA GLU A 118 -7.68 -3.46 14.77
C GLU A 118 -6.82 -4.69 15.09
N LEU A 119 -6.39 -4.81 16.36
CA LEU A 119 -5.67 -6.00 16.81
C LEU A 119 -6.53 -7.26 16.70
N ALA A 120 -7.84 -7.17 16.99
CA ALA A 120 -8.75 -8.30 16.82
C ALA A 120 -8.86 -8.74 15.36
N HIS A 121 -8.86 -7.81 14.39
CA HIS A 121 -8.78 -8.15 12.97
C HIS A 121 -7.50 -8.91 12.62
N VAL A 122 -6.36 -8.56 13.20
CA VAL A 122 -5.08 -9.28 13.02
C VAL A 122 -5.16 -10.68 13.62
N LEU A 123 -5.57 -10.80 14.88
CA LEU A 123 -5.64 -12.07 15.60
C LEU A 123 -6.62 -13.06 14.95
N LEU A 124 -7.76 -12.56 14.45
CA LEU A 124 -8.75 -13.34 13.71
C LEU A 124 -8.42 -13.49 12.23
N ARG A 125 -7.33 -12.89 11.76
CA ARG A 125 -6.85 -13.00 10.39
C ARG A 125 -7.86 -12.56 9.34
N HIS A 126 -8.69 -11.56 9.68
CA HIS A 126 -9.81 -11.12 8.85
C HIS A 126 -9.38 -10.62 7.48
N GLY A 127 -8.22 -9.96 7.35
CA GLY A 127 -7.69 -9.48 6.06
C GLY A 127 -7.56 -10.60 5.04
N THR A 128 -6.80 -11.62 5.33
CA THR A 128 -6.55 -12.75 4.41
C THR A 128 -7.73 -13.73 4.33
N ALA A 129 -8.56 -13.83 5.39
CA ALA A 129 -9.82 -14.56 5.33
C ALA A 129 -10.83 -13.88 4.37
N ASN A 130 -10.85 -12.55 4.32
CA ASN A 130 -11.68 -11.80 3.38
C ASN A 130 -11.29 -12.09 1.93
N VAL A 131 -10.00 -12.11 1.64
CA VAL A 131 -9.45 -12.54 0.33
C VAL A 131 -9.86 -13.99 0.02
N THR A 132 -9.80 -14.87 1.00
CA THR A 132 -10.24 -16.27 0.84
C THR A 132 -11.73 -16.37 0.49
N LYS A 133 -12.59 -15.57 1.13
CA LYS A 133 -14.03 -15.50 0.82
C LYS A 133 -14.34 -14.97 -0.57
N ALA A 134 -13.56 -14.03 -1.07
CA ALA A 134 -13.76 -13.44 -2.40
C ALA A 134 -13.56 -14.43 -3.56
N GLN A 135 -13.17 -15.69 -3.26
CA GLN A 135 -12.99 -16.78 -4.23
C GLN A 135 -12.17 -16.40 -5.48
N ASN A 136 -11.26 -15.44 -5.36
CA ASN A 136 -10.47 -15.01 -6.48
C ASN A 136 -9.18 -15.87 -6.58
N PRO A 137 -9.12 -16.91 -7.45
CA PRO A 137 -8.01 -17.84 -7.51
C PRO A 137 -6.69 -17.20 -8.00
N TRP A 138 -6.73 -15.95 -8.46
CA TRP A 138 -5.62 -15.22 -9.06
C TRP A 138 -4.88 -14.29 -8.10
N LEU A 139 -5.29 -14.25 -6.82
CA LEU A 139 -4.62 -13.42 -5.81
C LEU A 139 -3.34 -14.11 -5.34
N GLN A 140 -2.29 -14.04 -6.13
CA GLN A 140 -0.95 -14.39 -5.67
C GLN A 140 -0.51 -13.40 -4.59
N VAL A 141 0.18 -13.93 -3.56
CA VAL A 141 0.66 -13.19 -2.37
C VAL A 141 1.33 -11.84 -2.72
N GLY A 142 1.97 -11.75 -3.88
CA GLY A 142 2.63 -10.52 -4.33
C GLY A 142 1.73 -9.41 -4.86
N GLN A 143 0.52 -9.73 -5.29
CA GLN A 143 -0.45 -8.72 -5.75
C GLN A 143 -1.17 -8.04 -4.58
N LEU A 144 -1.21 -8.69 -3.41
CA LEU A 144 -1.88 -8.18 -2.21
C LEU A 144 -1.16 -6.98 -1.58
N ALA A 145 0.17 -6.97 -1.57
CA ALA A 145 0.94 -5.90 -0.93
C ALA A 145 0.77 -4.53 -1.63
N GLY A 146 0.80 -4.52 -2.96
CA GLY A 146 0.62 -3.28 -3.74
C GLY A 146 -0.78 -2.67 -3.67
N MET A 147 -1.80 -3.48 -3.37
CA MET A 147 -3.18 -3.03 -3.22
C MET A 147 -3.49 -2.41 -1.86
N LEU A 148 -2.78 -2.79 -0.80
CA LEU A 148 -2.98 -2.24 0.53
C LEU A 148 -2.70 -0.73 0.59
N GLY A 149 -1.67 -0.26 -0.13
CA GLY A 149 -1.34 1.16 -0.20
C GLY A 149 -2.46 2.02 -0.82
N GLY A 150 -3.16 1.52 -1.84
CA GLY A 150 -4.21 2.25 -2.57
C GLY A 150 -5.57 2.30 -1.87
N ALA A 151 -5.95 1.26 -1.12
CA ALA A 151 -7.28 1.16 -0.50
C ALA A 151 -7.46 2.00 0.75
N MET A 152 -6.37 2.49 1.32
CA MET A 152 -6.40 3.30 2.53
C MET A 152 -6.85 4.74 2.28
N VAL A 153 -6.91 5.16 1.04
CA VAL A 153 -7.38 6.47 0.61
C VAL A 153 -8.81 6.34 0.13
N GLY A 154 -9.79 6.50 0.99
CA GLY A 154 -11.21 6.47 0.63
C GLY A 154 -11.62 7.63 -0.30
N GLY A 155 -12.68 7.43 -1.10
CA GLY A 155 -13.24 8.42 -2.02
C GLY A 155 -12.48 8.54 -3.36
N SER A 156 -12.77 9.59 -4.15
CA SER A 156 -12.17 9.82 -5.49
C SER A 156 -10.64 9.87 -5.49
N ALA A 157 -10.01 10.26 -4.38
CA ALA A 157 -8.57 10.23 -4.21
C ALA A 157 -8.06 8.80 -3.95
N GLY A 158 -8.83 7.97 -3.23
CA GLY A 158 -8.54 6.56 -3.03
C GLY A 158 -8.64 5.76 -4.30
N ASP A 159 -9.65 6.05 -5.12
CA ASP A 159 -9.82 5.44 -6.43
C ASP A 159 -8.68 5.81 -7.38
N ALA A 160 -8.17 7.05 -7.32
CA ALA A 160 -7.02 7.49 -8.11
C ALA A 160 -5.72 6.79 -7.70
N ILE A 161 -5.48 6.60 -6.37
CA ILE A 161 -4.32 5.87 -5.88
C ILE A 161 -4.47 4.36 -6.13
N ALA A 162 -5.69 3.80 -5.99
CA ALA A 162 -5.98 2.41 -6.33
C ALA A 162 -5.80 2.13 -7.83
N GLN A 163 -6.09 3.11 -8.71
CA GLN A 163 -5.85 3.01 -10.15
C GLN A 163 -4.39 3.24 -10.53
N THR A 164 -3.63 3.99 -9.73
CA THR A 164 -2.20 4.24 -9.97
C THR A 164 -1.29 3.18 -9.34
N SER A 165 -1.72 2.54 -8.25
CA SER A 165 -1.07 1.31 -7.78
C SER A 165 -1.44 0.18 -8.74
N GLN A 166 -0.48 -0.42 -9.40
CA GLN A 166 -0.65 -1.57 -10.33
C GLN A 166 -1.44 -2.77 -9.75
N PHE A 167 -2.02 -2.62 -8.57
CA PHE A 167 -2.51 -3.72 -7.77
C PHE A 167 -3.79 -3.37 -7.00
N GLY A 168 -4.90 -3.06 -7.64
CA GLY A 168 -6.24 -2.82 -7.10
C GLY A 168 -6.80 -3.76 -5.98
N LEU A 169 -5.98 -4.36 -5.08
CA LEU A 169 -6.41 -5.26 -3.99
C LEU A 169 -6.62 -4.59 -2.62
N GLY A 170 -6.14 -3.38 -2.43
CA GLY A 170 -6.21 -2.73 -1.15
C GLY A 170 -7.64 -2.54 -0.62
N ALA A 171 -8.59 -2.23 -1.52
CA ALA A 171 -10.00 -2.09 -1.17
C ALA A 171 -10.64 -3.40 -0.65
N LEU A 172 -10.13 -4.56 -1.10
CA LEU A 172 -10.70 -5.88 -0.74
C LEU A 172 -10.24 -6.36 0.64
N LEU A 173 -9.05 -5.95 1.09
CA LEU A 173 -8.47 -6.40 2.36
C LEU A 173 -8.99 -5.65 3.57
N LEU A 174 -9.44 -4.41 3.39
CA LEU A 174 -9.82 -3.54 4.50
C LEU A 174 -11.31 -3.21 4.57
N ARG A 175 -12.13 -3.75 3.65
CA ARG A 175 -13.58 -3.69 3.77
C ARG A 175 -14.11 -5.00 4.32
N TYR A 176 -14.40 -4.98 5.60
CA TYR A 176 -14.91 -6.16 6.29
C TYR A 176 -16.43 -6.25 6.24
N GLY A 177 -16.93 -7.49 6.14
CA GLY A 177 -18.36 -7.74 6.27
C GLY A 177 -18.81 -7.63 7.73
N ARG A 178 -20.11 -7.41 7.96
CA ARG A 178 -20.71 -7.20 9.30
C ARG A 178 -20.34 -8.26 10.32
N ASP A 179 -20.17 -9.51 9.89
CA ASP A 179 -19.79 -10.62 10.80
C ASP A 179 -18.36 -10.45 11.31
N PHE A 180 -17.42 -10.03 10.45
CA PHE A 180 -16.04 -9.78 10.83
C PHE A 180 -15.93 -8.56 11.74
N GLU A 181 -16.70 -7.51 11.45
CA GLU A 181 -16.79 -6.33 12.30
C GLU A 181 -17.29 -6.69 13.70
N LYS A 182 -18.39 -7.46 13.78
CA LYS A 182 -18.93 -7.90 15.07
C LYS A 182 -17.93 -8.76 15.86
N GLN A 183 -17.20 -9.64 15.18
CA GLN A 183 -16.16 -10.45 15.82
C GLN A 183 -15.01 -9.58 16.35
N ALA A 184 -14.58 -8.58 15.56
CA ALA A 184 -13.53 -7.65 15.96
C ALA A 184 -13.95 -6.77 17.14
N ASP A 185 -15.21 -6.31 17.18
CA ASP A 185 -15.74 -5.55 18.30
C ASP A 185 -15.78 -6.37 19.59
N LEU A 186 -16.30 -7.60 19.52
CA LEU A 186 -16.40 -8.46 20.70
C LEU A 186 -15.03 -8.87 21.24
N LEU A 187 -14.12 -9.31 20.36
CA LEU A 187 -12.76 -9.64 20.77
C LEU A 187 -11.98 -8.41 21.23
N GLY A 188 -12.15 -7.28 20.56
CA GLY A 188 -11.55 -6.00 20.97
C GLY A 188 -12.00 -5.58 22.37
N ALA A 189 -13.29 -5.65 22.66
CA ALA A 189 -13.84 -5.38 24.00
C ALA A 189 -13.24 -6.32 25.07
N GLN A 190 -13.11 -7.61 24.76
CA GLN A 190 -12.52 -8.60 25.66
C GLN A 190 -11.02 -8.34 25.91
N ILE A 191 -10.27 -7.94 24.87
CA ILE A 191 -8.86 -7.56 24.99
C ILE A 191 -8.72 -6.31 25.86
N MET A 192 -9.56 -5.27 25.64
CA MET A 192 -9.57 -4.07 26.46
C MET A 192 -9.77 -4.39 27.94
N ALA A 193 -10.79 -5.18 28.26
CA ALA A 193 -11.07 -5.56 29.64
C ALA A 193 -9.88 -6.24 30.31
N ARG A 194 -9.27 -7.23 29.65
CA ARG A 194 -8.06 -7.92 30.16
C ARG A 194 -6.86 -6.99 30.31
N ALA A 195 -6.74 -6.00 29.41
CA ALA A 195 -5.70 -4.99 29.46
C ALA A 195 -5.92 -3.90 30.52
N GLY A 196 -7.05 -3.94 31.25
CA GLY A 196 -7.38 -2.99 32.32
C GLY A 196 -8.05 -1.70 31.84
N TYR A 197 -8.64 -1.71 30.63
CA TYR A 197 -9.43 -0.62 30.08
C TYR A 197 -10.93 -0.96 30.08
N ASP A 198 -11.77 0.08 30.24
CA ASP A 198 -13.21 -0.08 30.09
C ASP A 198 -13.59 -0.33 28.61
N PRO A 199 -14.19 -1.47 28.27
CA PRO A 199 -14.56 -1.78 26.88
C PRO A 199 -15.58 -0.80 26.27
N ARG A 200 -16.33 -0.06 27.09
CA ARG A 200 -17.24 0.99 26.63
C ARG A 200 -16.52 2.12 25.93
N GLY A 201 -15.19 2.26 26.11
CA GLY A 201 -14.37 3.16 25.31
C GLY A 201 -14.48 2.90 23.81
N LEU A 202 -14.51 1.63 23.38
CA LEU A 202 -14.75 1.29 21.97
C LEU A 202 -16.15 1.73 21.50
N ALA A 203 -17.20 1.49 22.30
CA ALA A 203 -18.54 1.98 21.99
C ALA A 203 -18.58 3.51 21.85
N LYS A 204 -17.87 4.22 22.74
CA LYS A 204 -17.77 5.69 22.74
C LYS A 204 -17.08 6.25 21.50
N THR A 205 -16.12 5.51 20.94
CA THR A 205 -15.43 5.92 19.70
C THR A 205 -16.42 6.14 18.54
N PHE A 206 -17.44 5.30 18.41
CA PHE A 206 -18.44 5.48 17.34
C PHE A 206 -19.21 6.78 17.47
N GLU A 207 -19.60 7.15 18.71
CA GLU A 207 -20.28 8.42 18.98
C GLU A 207 -19.37 9.62 18.67
N THR A 208 -18.09 9.53 19.06
CA THR A 208 -17.09 10.57 18.79
C THR A 208 -16.89 10.75 17.28
N ILE A 209 -16.71 9.67 16.53
CA ILE A 209 -16.51 9.73 15.08
C ILE A 209 -17.75 10.30 14.36
N GLU A 210 -18.95 9.89 14.75
CA GLU A 210 -20.21 10.41 14.20
C GLU A 210 -20.38 11.90 14.49
N LYS A 211 -20.07 12.34 15.70
CA LYS A 211 -20.12 13.75 16.11
C LYS A 211 -19.15 14.62 15.31
N GLU A 212 -17.91 14.17 15.16
CA GLU A 212 -16.88 14.87 14.38
C GLU A 212 -17.26 14.95 12.88
N ALA A 213 -17.86 13.89 12.33
CA ALA A 213 -18.37 13.88 10.97
C ALA A 213 -19.46 14.94 10.74
N GLN A 214 -20.37 15.09 11.70
CA GLN A 214 -21.42 16.11 11.66
C GLN A 214 -20.86 17.53 11.81
N ALA A 215 -19.88 17.72 12.68
CA ALA A 215 -19.26 19.01 12.96
C ALA A 215 -18.40 19.53 11.78
N SER A 216 -17.77 18.63 11.03
CA SER A 216 -16.89 18.99 9.90
C SER A 216 -17.63 19.55 8.67
N GLY A 217 -18.95 19.42 8.59
CA GLY A 217 -19.76 19.88 7.45
C GLY A 217 -19.37 19.25 6.10
N GLN A 218 -18.41 18.37 6.08
CA GLN A 218 -18.03 17.60 4.91
C GLN A 218 -19.00 16.41 4.81
N GLY A 219 -19.97 16.48 3.92
CA GLY A 219 -21.02 15.49 3.72
C GLY A 219 -20.50 14.12 3.26
N GLY A 220 -19.70 13.44 4.06
CA GLY A 220 -19.13 12.13 3.79
C GLY A 220 -18.99 11.28 5.05
N THR A 221 -19.03 9.95 4.87
CA THR A 221 -18.75 9.01 5.96
C THR A 221 -17.28 9.11 6.37
N PRO A 222 -16.95 9.26 7.67
CA PRO A 222 -15.57 9.25 8.15
C PRO A 222 -14.81 8.04 7.62
N GLN A 223 -13.53 8.20 7.36
CA GLN A 223 -12.74 7.18 6.67
C GLN A 223 -12.77 5.83 7.39
N TRP A 224 -12.65 5.84 8.72
CA TRP A 224 -12.73 4.62 9.50
C TRP A 224 -14.09 3.91 9.38
N LEU A 225 -15.20 4.65 9.39
CA LEU A 225 -16.54 4.06 9.18
C LEU A 225 -16.78 3.59 7.74
N SER A 226 -16.00 4.07 6.76
CA SER A 226 -16.06 3.60 5.37
C SER A 226 -15.45 2.20 5.21
N SER A 227 -14.39 1.90 5.97
CA SER A 227 -13.76 0.57 6.03
C SER A 227 -14.44 -0.35 7.06
N HIS A 228 -14.99 0.23 8.16
CA HIS A 228 -15.65 -0.46 9.28
C HIS A 228 -17.10 0.02 9.45
N PRO A 229 -18.03 -0.42 8.58
CA PRO A 229 -19.39 0.11 8.56
C PRO A 229 -20.11 -0.02 9.90
N ASN A 230 -20.74 1.09 10.35
CA ASN A 230 -21.59 1.09 11.53
C ASN A 230 -23.06 0.81 11.13
N PRO A 231 -23.61 -0.38 11.38
CA PRO A 231 -25.03 -0.66 11.13
C PRO A 231 -25.99 0.00 12.16
N GLY A 232 -25.49 0.88 13.02
CA GLY A 232 -26.28 1.60 14.01
C GLY A 232 -26.50 0.88 15.34
N ASN A 233 -25.98 -0.34 15.50
CA ASN A 233 -26.16 -1.15 16.74
C ASN A 233 -24.83 -1.60 17.37
N ARG A 234 -23.68 -1.15 16.86
CA ARG A 234 -22.37 -1.59 17.38
C ARG A 234 -22.18 -1.17 18.83
N SER A 235 -22.43 0.09 19.16
CA SER A 235 -22.34 0.58 20.53
C SER A 235 -23.21 -0.25 21.51
N GLN A 236 -24.40 -0.68 21.11
CA GLN A 236 -25.31 -1.43 21.97
C GLN A 236 -24.75 -2.81 22.33
N TYR A 237 -24.30 -3.61 21.35
CA TYR A 237 -23.81 -4.96 21.66
C TYR A 237 -22.42 -4.96 22.28
N ILE A 238 -21.57 -3.94 21.99
CA ILE A 238 -20.28 -3.74 22.68
C ILE A 238 -20.55 -3.43 24.17
N THR A 239 -21.49 -2.52 24.48
CA THR A 239 -21.86 -2.20 25.85
C THR A 239 -22.41 -3.43 26.58
N LYS A 240 -23.25 -4.22 25.90
CA LYS A 240 -23.78 -5.46 26.48
C LYS A 240 -22.68 -6.49 26.75
N GLU A 241 -21.68 -6.62 25.87
CA GLU A 241 -20.51 -7.47 26.11
C GLU A 241 -19.69 -6.93 27.30
N ALA A 242 -19.49 -5.62 27.38
CA ALA A 242 -18.75 -4.97 28.46
C ALA A 242 -19.36 -5.24 29.86
N GLU A 243 -20.70 -5.35 29.95
CA GLU A 243 -21.41 -5.70 31.20
C GLU A 243 -21.08 -7.10 31.72
N GLN A 244 -20.62 -7.99 30.83
CA GLN A 244 -20.30 -9.38 31.16
C GLN A 244 -18.81 -9.61 31.45
N LEU A 245 -17.97 -8.59 31.17
CA LEU A 245 -16.53 -8.69 31.28
C LEU A 245 -16.02 -8.20 32.63
N THR A 246 -15.05 -8.91 33.19
CA THR A 246 -14.27 -8.45 34.33
C THR A 246 -13.09 -7.64 33.84
N ILE A 247 -13.01 -6.37 34.26
CA ILE A 247 -11.88 -5.49 33.92
C ILE A 247 -10.70 -5.87 34.81
N GLY A 248 -9.55 -6.10 34.18
CA GLY A 248 -8.28 -6.36 34.86
C GLY A 248 -7.77 -5.15 35.65
N PRO A 249 -6.56 -5.22 36.21
CA PRO A 249 -5.95 -4.10 36.92
C PRO A 249 -5.94 -2.84 36.05
N ALA A 250 -6.45 -1.73 36.57
CA ALA A 250 -6.63 -0.48 35.83
C ALA A 250 -5.33 -0.02 35.14
N ALA A 251 -5.44 0.33 33.87
CA ALA A 251 -4.35 0.92 33.12
C ALA A 251 -4.13 2.39 33.55
N ASP A 252 -2.87 2.83 33.57
CA ASP A 252 -2.54 4.24 33.76
C ASP A 252 -2.77 5.03 32.48
N THR A 253 -3.76 5.91 32.49
CA THR A 253 -4.14 6.78 31.37
C THR A 253 -3.63 8.22 31.52
N SER A 254 -2.80 8.49 32.51
CA SER A 254 -2.31 9.86 32.82
C SER A 254 -1.51 10.50 31.71
N ARG A 255 -0.91 9.69 30.83
CA ARG A 255 -0.09 10.13 29.69
C ARG A 255 -0.91 10.68 28.51
N PHE A 256 -2.21 10.39 28.44
CA PHE A 256 -3.04 10.75 27.28
C PHE A 256 -3.05 12.26 26.98
N GLN A 257 -3.35 13.09 27.96
CA GLN A 257 -3.39 14.56 27.79
C GLN A 257 -2.01 15.14 27.45
N PRO A 258 -0.91 14.79 28.14
CA PRO A 258 0.44 15.14 27.70
C PRO A 258 0.76 14.79 26.26
N ILE A 259 0.34 13.61 25.78
CA ILE A 259 0.55 13.19 24.39
C ILE A 259 -0.28 14.03 23.43
N LYS A 260 -1.58 14.29 23.73
CA LYS A 260 -2.38 15.22 22.90
C LYS A 260 -1.73 16.60 22.80
N THR A 261 -1.17 17.10 23.90
CA THR A 261 -0.44 18.38 23.90
C THR A 261 0.84 18.30 23.05
N ALA A 262 1.55 17.17 23.06
CA ALA A 262 2.75 17.01 22.25
C ALA A 262 2.49 17.14 20.74
N PHE A 263 1.32 16.76 20.26
CA PHE A 263 0.95 16.96 18.86
C PHE A 263 0.91 18.43 18.43
N ALA A 264 0.64 19.37 19.36
CA ALA A 264 0.66 20.80 19.06
C ALA A 264 2.05 21.31 18.61
N SER A 265 3.12 20.63 19.01
CA SER A 265 4.50 20.95 18.60
C SER A 265 4.90 20.34 17.24
N LEU A 266 4.08 19.46 16.67
CA LEU A 266 4.35 18.84 15.37
C LEU A 266 3.89 19.74 14.21
N PRO A 267 4.46 19.57 13.01
CA PRO A 267 3.91 20.17 11.80
C PRO A 267 2.41 19.85 11.66
N PRO A 268 1.60 20.76 11.10
CA PRO A 268 0.18 20.52 10.88
C PRO A 268 -0.05 19.18 10.16
N ALA A 269 -1.03 18.41 10.65
CA ALA A 269 -1.42 17.19 9.99
C ALA A 269 -1.96 17.49 8.58
N LYS A 270 -1.59 16.69 7.59
CA LYS A 270 -2.12 16.76 6.23
C LYS A 270 -3.32 15.86 6.09
N SER A 271 -4.27 16.22 5.22
CA SER A 271 -5.29 15.27 4.81
C SER A 271 -4.74 14.33 3.73
N MET A 272 -5.38 13.16 3.57
CA MET A 272 -5.07 12.25 2.47
C MET A 272 -5.26 12.92 1.10
N SER A 273 -6.27 13.78 0.97
CA SER A 273 -6.48 14.57 -0.25
C SER A 273 -5.36 15.59 -0.50
N GLU A 274 -4.79 16.19 0.55
CA GLU A 274 -3.61 17.07 0.44
C GLU A 274 -2.37 16.27 0.05
N LEU A 275 -2.18 15.06 0.59
CA LEU A 275 -1.09 14.16 0.17
C LEU A 275 -1.25 13.72 -1.29
N ALA A 276 -2.46 13.31 -1.68
CA ALA A 276 -2.76 12.93 -3.05
C ALA A 276 -2.50 14.10 -4.01
N ARG A 277 -2.93 15.33 -3.68
CA ARG A 277 -2.64 16.53 -4.45
C ARG A 277 -1.15 16.86 -4.48
N ALA A 278 -0.42 16.67 -3.40
CA ALA A 278 1.03 16.86 -3.36
C ALA A 278 1.73 15.79 -4.23
N GLY A 279 1.27 14.55 -4.17
CA GLY A 279 1.71 13.46 -5.06
C GLY A 279 1.34 13.71 -6.51
N THR A 280 0.12 14.18 -6.79
CA THR A 280 -0.31 14.61 -8.13
C THR A 280 0.34 15.92 -8.56
N ALA A 281 0.65 16.84 -7.65
CA ALA A 281 1.43 18.06 -7.97
C ALA A 281 2.90 17.73 -8.23
N ALA A 282 3.49 16.76 -7.54
CA ALA A 282 4.81 16.21 -7.88
C ALA A 282 4.78 15.40 -9.18
N ALA A 283 3.69 14.69 -9.45
CA ALA A 283 3.43 14.02 -10.73
C ALA A 283 2.97 15.01 -11.81
N ALA A 284 2.30 16.12 -11.46
CA ALA A 284 1.93 17.22 -12.37
C ALA A 284 3.09 18.19 -12.64
N ALA A 285 4.16 18.15 -11.83
CA ALA A 285 5.45 18.75 -12.17
C ALA A 285 6.26 17.87 -13.15
N ALA A 286 5.87 16.57 -13.30
CA ALA A 286 6.30 15.79 -14.44
C ALA A 286 5.52 16.26 -15.67
N PRO A 287 6.18 16.49 -16.82
CA PRO A 287 5.50 16.95 -18.00
C PRO A 287 4.41 15.93 -18.38
N THR A 288 3.15 16.37 -18.39
CA THR A 288 2.00 15.60 -18.85
C THR A 288 2.06 15.30 -20.35
N SER A 289 2.97 15.99 -21.04
CA SER A 289 3.31 15.76 -22.44
C SER A 289 4.72 16.28 -22.69
N VAL A 290 5.47 15.57 -23.50
CA VAL A 290 6.77 16.02 -24.03
C VAL A 290 6.59 16.24 -25.52
N GLY A 291 6.11 17.44 -25.87
CA GLY A 291 5.67 17.81 -27.22
C GLY A 291 4.28 17.26 -27.57
N THR A 292 4.02 17.05 -28.85
CA THR A 292 2.75 16.59 -29.39
C THR A 292 2.91 15.19 -30.02
N PRO A 293 2.36 14.12 -29.41
CA PRO A 293 2.38 12.79 -29.99
C PRO A 293 1.79 12.76 -31.41
N GLY A 294 2.43 12.01 -32.31
CA GLY A 294 2.04 11.94 -33.72
C GLY A 294 2.75 12.95 -34.62
N GLN A 295 3.41 13.98 -34.05
CA GLN A 295 4.33 14.83 -34.77
C GLN A 295 5.69 14.14 -34.97
N PRO A 296 6.49 14.56 -35.99
CA PRO A 296 7.82 14.01 -36.22
C PRO A 296 8.69 14.06 -34.96
N VAL A 297 9.34 12.95 -34.62
CA VAL A 297 10.27 12.85 -33.51
C VAL A 297 11.69 13.10 -34.04
N PRO A 298 12.45 14.05 -33.45
CA PRO A 298 13.78 14.32 -33.89
C PRO A 298 14.72 13.12 -33.65
N ARG A 299 15.73 12.96 -34.51
CA ARG A 299 16.76 11.94 -34.26
C ARG A 299 17.51 12.24 -32.96
N PRO A 300 17.83 11.20 -32.18
CA PRO A 300 18.58 11.38 -30.94
C PRO A 300 19.94 12.09 -31.20
N SER A 301 20.31 13.00 -30.30
CA SER A 301 21.60 13.65 -30.35
C SER A 301 22.74 12.72 -29.95
N THR A 302 23.97 13.11 -30.29
CA THR A 302 25.19 12.43 -29.85
C THR A 302 25.67 12.88 -28.48
N GLN A 303 25.08 13.94 -27.91
CA GLN A 303 25.35 14.42 -26.56
C GLN A 303 24.46 13.66 -25.57
N TYR A 304 25.03 13.29 -24.43
CA TYR A 304 24.34 12.48 -23.39
C TYR A 304 24.45 13.20 -22.05
N LYS A 305 23.44 12.96 -21.20
CA LYS A 305 23.40 13.35 -19.79
C LYS A 305 23.14 12.13 -18.93
N ASP A 306 23.66 12.16 -17.72
CA ASP A 306 23.40 11.10 -16.74
C ASP A 306 22.07 11.33 -16.03
N ILE A 307 21.38 10.24 -15.79
CA ILE A 307 20.15 10.17 -15.00
C ILE A 307 20.30 9.12 -13.91
N THR A 308 19.52 9.26 -12.84
CA THR A 308 19.48 8.31 -11.72
C THR A 308 18.05 7.88 -11.44
N GLY A 309 17.84 6.60 -11.20
CA GLY A 309 16.59 6.06 -10.65
C GLY A 309 16.74 5.78 -9.15
N GLY A 310 16.72 6.83 -8.36
CA GLY A 310 16.94 6.74 -6.91
C GLY A 310 18.28 6.11 -6.56
N LYS A 311 18.26 5.10 -5.67
CA LYS A 311 19.43 4.30 -5.29
C LYS A 311 19.55 2.99 -6.08
N VAL A 312 18.81 2.83 -7.19
CA VAL A 312 18.71 1.55 -7.91
C VAL A 312 19.64 1.52 -9.11
N PHE A 313 19.64 2.58 -9.91
CA PHE A 313 20.45 2.63 -11.14
C PHE A 313 20.91 4.03 -11.52
N GLN A 314 21.92 4.06 -12.34
CA GLN A 314 22.35 5.22 -13.14
C GLN A 314 22.38 4.80 -14.61
N ALA A 315 22.10 5.74 -15.52
CA ALA A 315 22.19 5.53 -16.96
C ALA A 315 22.46 6.85 -17.68
N SER A 316 23.04 6.79 -18.87
CA SER A 316 23.27 7.96 -19.73
C SER A 316 22.27 7.94 -20.88
N VAL A 317 21.55 9.04 -21.09
CA VAL A 317 20.52 9.21 -22.11
C VAL A 317 20.79 10.43 -22.96
N PRO A 318 20.25 10.55 -24.19
CA PRO A 318 20.41 11.76 -25.00
C PRO A 318 20.05 13.03 -24.23
N ALA A 319 20.86 14.06 -24.35
CA ALA A 319 20.76 15.25 -23.50
C ALA A 319 19.43 16.01 -23.63
N GLU A 320 18.82 15.99 -24.80
CA GLU A 320 17.53 16.62 -25.12
C GLU A 320 16.31 15.80 -24.65
N TRP A 321 16.50 14.53 -24.25
CA TRP A 321 15.38 13.71 -23.76
C TRP A 321 14.93 14.17 -22.37
N THR A 322 13.63 14.18 -22.17
CA THR A 322 13.00 14.63 -20.93
C THR A 322 12.64 13.45 -20.04
N SER A 323 12.99 13.54 -18.77
CA SER A 323 12.60 12.56 -17.75
C SER A 323 11.16 12.80 -17.33
N VAL A 324 10.33 11.75 -17.38
CA VAL A 324 8.94 11.73 -16.95
C VAL A 324 8.81 10.66 -15.87
N PRO A 325 8.95 11.02 -14.60
CA PRO A 325 8.80 10.07 -13.50
C PRO A 325 7.35 9.66 -13.33
N SER A 326 7.16 8.41 -12.93
CA SER A 326 5.88 7.88 -12.45
C SER A 326 6.10 7.15 -11.13
N THR A 327 5.04 6.67 -10.49
CA THR A 327 5.13 5.97 -9.19
C THR A 327 5.97 4.69 -9.23
N SER A 328 6.04 4.01 -10.37
CA SER A 328 6.72 2.70 -10.50
C SER A 328 7.81 2.68 -11.56
N ALA A 329 7.98 3.76 -12.34
CA ALA A 329 8.90 3.79 -13.47
C ALA A 329 9.41 5.21 -13.76
N LEU A 330 10.54 5.29 -14.45
CA LEU A 330 11.11 6.51 -15.01
C LEU A 330 11.12 6.38 -16.53
N LYS A 331 10.27 7.15 -17.21
CA LYS A 331 10.35 7.29 -18.67
C LYS A 331 11.33 8.39 -19.03
N VAL A 332 12.08 8.19 -20.09
CA VAL A 332 12.95 9.24 -20.66
C VAL A 332 12.69 9.29 -22.17
N VAL A 333 12.17 10.41 -22.61
CA VAL A 333 11.47 10.52 -23.88
C VAL A 333 11.99 11.69 -24.73
N PRO A 334 12.13 11.52 -26.05
CA PRO A 334 12.41 12.63 -26.96
C PRO A 334 11.18 13.55 -27.08
N PRO A 335 11.35 14.79 -27.62
CA PRO A 335 10.21 15.61 -28.02
C PRO A 335 9.23 14.84 -28.90
N ASN A 336 7.93 15.00 -28.66
CA ASN A 336 6.81 14.31 -29.31
C ASN A 336 6.70 12.80 -29.03
N GLY A 337 7.55 12.26 -28.14
CA GLY A 337 7.57 10.82 -27.82
C GLY A 337 6.55 10.39 -26.77
N TYR A 338 5.97 11.33 -26.01
CA TYR A 338 5.05 11.04 -24.90
C TYR A 338 4.04 12.18 -24.71
N GLY A 339 2.79 11.84 -24.47
CA GLY A 339 1.74 12.82 -24.16
C GLY A 339 0.35 12.33 -24.50
N GLN A 340 -0.61 13.24 -24.52
CA GLN A 340 -2.01 12.93 -24.83
C GLN A 340 -2.26 12.85 -26.34
N LEU A 341 -2.91 11.77 -26.77
CA LEU A 341 -3.42 11.57 -28.11
C LEU A 341 -4.89 11.14 -28.01
N GLN A 342 -5.80 11.94 -28.56
CA GLN A 342 -7.24 11.68 -28.50
C GLN A 342 -7.78 11.41 -27.08
N GLY A 343 -7.24 12.12 -26.08
CA GLY A 343 -7.63 11.96 -24.67
C GLY A 343 -6.98 10.78 -23.95
N GLN A 344 -6.15 9.98 -24.60
CA GLN A 344 -5.38 8.90 -24.01
C GLN A 344 -3.91 9.26 -23.91
N LEU A 345 -3.28 8.88 -22.80
CA LEU A 345 -1.86 9.07 -22.61
C LEU A 345 -1.08 7.97 -23.36
N VAL A 346 -0.20 8.36 -24.27
CA VAL A 346 0.57 7.44 -25.11
C VAL A 346 2.07 7.62 -24.91
N PHE A 347 2.80 6.52 -24.96
CA PHE A 347 4.25 6.46 -24.97
C PHE A 347 4.70 5.80 -26.26
N LEU A 348 5.28 6.58 -27.16
CA LEU A 348 5.57 6.20 -28.56
C LEU A 348 7.06 6.07 -28.85
N TYR A 349 7.92 6.84 -28.17
CA TYR A 349 9.36 6.84 -28.35
C TYR A 349 10.08 7.07 -27.04
N GLY A 350 11.18 6.37 -26.81
CA GLY A 350 12.07 6.58 -25.68
C GLY A 350 12.42 5.31 -24.94
N VAL A 351 12.78 5.47 -23.68
CA VAL A 351 13.10 4.38 -22.75
C VAL A 351 12.32 4.52 -21.47
N GLU A 352 12.01 3.40 -20.84
CA GLU A 352 11.43 3.34 -19.50
C GLU A 352 12.25 2.41 -18.64
N PHE A 353 12.52 2.80 -17.40
CA PHE A 353 13.18 2.02 -16.38
C PHE A 353 12.20 1.77 -15.24
N GLY A 354 12.14 0.55 -14.74
CA GLY A 354 11.22 0.24 -13.66
C GLY A 354 11.60 -1.00 -12.86
N LEU A 355 10.80 -1.26 -11.85
CA LEU A 355 10.91 -2.42 -10.98
C LEU A 355 9.65 -3.25 -11.07
N ALA A 356 9.81 -4.56 -11.04
CA ALA A 356 8.71 -5.50 -11.01
C ALA A 356 9.02 -6.60 -9.98
N LYS A 357 7.98 -7.17 -9.39
CA LYS A 357 8.16 -8.30 -8.51
C LYS A 357 8.47 -9.56 -9.30
N ALA A 358 9.52 -10.25 -8.91
CA ALA A 358 9.83 -11.57 -9.43
C ALA A 358 9.03 -12.63 -8.66
N ASN A 359 8.41 -13.55 -9.37
CA ASN A 359 7.70 -14.71 -8.81
C ASN A 359 8.51 -16.01 -8.89
N SER A 360 9.72 -15.95 -9.43
CA SER A 360 10.67 -17.05 -9.54
C SER A 360 12.09 -16.54 -9.35
N ARG A 361 13.00 -17.40 -8.93
CA ARG A 361 14.45 -17.16 -8.91
C ARG A 361 15.13 -17.46 -10.26
N ASP A 362 14.43 -18.09 -11.17
CA ASP A 362 14.85 -18.25 -12.56
C ASP A 362 14.47 -16.99 -13.34
N LEU A 363 15.44 -16.35 -13.97
CA LEU A 363 15.26 -15.07 -14.66
C LEU A 363 14.34 -15.21 -15.88
N GLN A 364 14.44 -16.33 -16.60
CA GLN A 364 13.61 -16.56 -17.78
C GLN A 364 12.15 -16.75 -17.39
N GLU A 365 11.91 -17.51 -16.32
CA GLU A 365 10.57 -17.73 -15.79
C GLU A 365 9.97 -16.45 -15.20
N ALA A 366 10.74 -15.70 -14.41
CA ALA A 366 10.32 -14.41 -13.86
C ALA A 366 9.98 -13.39 -14.96
N THR A 367 10.82 -13.29 -15.99
CA THR A 367 10.60 -12.41 -17.14
C THR A 367 9.33 -12.79 -17.88
N ARG A 368 9.12 -14.08 -18.18
CA ARG A 368 7.93 -14.58 -18.88
C ARG A 368 6.65 -14.31 -18.08
N ALA A 369 6.67 -14.56 -16.78
CA ALA A 369 5.51 -14.34 -15.92
C ALA A 369 5.15 -12.85 -15.82
N TRP A 370 6.14 -11.98 -15.69
CA TRP A 370 5.91 -10.53 -15.72
C TRP A 370 5.36 -10.06 -17.07
N LEU A 371 5.94 -10.50 -18.18
CA LEU A 371 5.45 -10.16 -19.52
C LEU A 371 4.03 -10.67 -19.78
N ASN A 372 3.65 -11.81 -19.24
CA ASN A 372 2.26 -12.29 -19.32
C ASN A 372 1.30 -11.33 -18.60
N THR A 373 1.70 -10.76 -17.46
CA THR A 373 0.91 -9.74 -16.78
C THR A 373 0.80 -8.46 -17.60
N VAL A 374 1.89 -8.02 -18.24
CA VAL A 374 1.88 -6.87 -19.15
C VAL A 374 0.97 -7.12 -20.36
N ALA A 375 1.02 -8.32 -20.94
CA ALA A 375 0.22 -8.70 -22.10
C ALA A 375 -1.29 -8.76 -21.79
N GLN A 376 -1.70 -9.11 -20.56
CA GLN A 376 -3.11 -9.08 -20.15
C GLN A 376 -3.73 -7.66 -20.28
N ASN A 377 -2.94 -6.63 -20.02
CA ASN A 377 -3.34 -5.23 -20.15
C ASN A 377 -3.02 -4.64 -21.55
N ASN A 378 -2.35 -5.41 -22.40
CA ASN A 378 -1.97 -5.02 -23.75
C ASN A 378 -2.23 -6.18 -24.71
N PRO A 379 -3.50 -6.48 -25.03
CA PRO A 379 -3.89 -7.69 -25.78
C PRO A 379 -3.34 -7.76 -27.21
N GLU A 380 -2.86 -6.63 -27.73
CA GLU A 380 -2.27 -6.53 -29.07
C GLU A 380 -0.74 -6.73 -29.07
N LEU A 381 -0.12 -6.85 -27.89
CA LEU A 381 1.32 -7.08 -27.76
C LEU A 381 1.68 -8.48 -28.23
N ARG A 382 2.69 -8.60 -29.10
CA ARG A 382 3.17 -9.86 -29.68
C ARG A 382 4.68 -9.95 -29.62
N LEU A 383 5.21 -11.19 -29.55
CA LEU A 383 6.64 -11.44 -29.71
C LEU A 383 7.08 -11.11 -31.14
N ALA A 384 8.15 -10.33 -31.29
CA ALA A 384 8.81 -10.01 -32.56
C ALA A 384 9.99 -10.94 -32.88
N GLY A 385 10.36 -11.81 -31.94
CA GLY A 385 11.46 -12.75 -32.07
C GLY A 385 11.68 -13.56 -30.80
N ASN A 386 12.70 -14.42 -30.81
CA ASN A 386 13.02 -15.23 -29.64
C ASN A 386 13.70 -14.41 -28.54
N PRO A 387 13.36 -14.64 -27.26
CA PRO A 387 14.11 -14.09 -26.13
C PRO A 387 15.59 -14.49 -26.20
N GLN A 388 16.48 -13.57 -25.83
CA GLN A 388 17.93 -13.75 -25.87
C GLN A 388 18.55 -13.48 -24.51
N ALA A 389 19.57 -14.28 -24.14
CA ALA A 389 20.40 -13.99 -22.98
C ALA A 389 21.37 -12.84 -23.30
N VAL A 390 21.38 -11.81 -22.45
CA VAL A 390 22.23 -10.62 -22.58
C VAL A 390 22.85 -10.26 -21.23
N ARG A 391 23.51 -9.12 -21.13
CA ARG A 391 24.02 -8.59 -19.84
C ARG A 391 23.58 -7.15 -19.62
N ILE A 392 23.25 -6.82 -18.36
CA ILE A 392 23.02 -5.47 -17.88
C ILE A 392 23.91 -5.25 -16.67
N SER A 393 24.75 -4.22 -16.66
CA SER A 393 25.63 -3.91 -15.51
C SER A 393 26.39 -5.16 -14.99
N GLN A 394 26.94 -5.97 -15.90
CA GLN A 394 27.68 -7.21 -15.64
C GLN A 394 26.80 -8.39 -15.12
N ARG A 395 25.48 -8.22 -14.93
CA ARG A 395 24.55 -9.26 -14.49
C ARG A 395 23.94 -10.00 -15.69
N SER A 396 23.58 -11.26 -15.48
CA SER A 396 22.77 -12.01 -16.43
C SER A 396 21.43 -11.32 -16.65
N ALA A 397 21.04 -11.15 -17.90
CA ALA A 397 19.83 -10.45 -18.29
C ALA A 397 19.13 -11.16 -19.47
N MET A 398 17.85 -10.87 -19.66
CA MET A 398 17.05 -11.34 -20.79
C MET A 398 16.64 -10.16 -21.64
N ALA A 399 16.74 -10.31 -22.97
CA ALA A 399 16.18 -9.40 -23.95
C ALA A 399 15.00 -10.06 -24.66
N VAL A 400 13.86 -9.38 -24.71
CA VAL A 400 12.63 -9.88 -25.34
C VAL A 400 12.12 -8.83 -26.33
N PRO A 401 12.19 -9.10 -27.64
CA PRO A 401 11.66 -8.19 -28.65
C PRO A 401 10.14 -8.38 -28.78
N LEU A 402 9.42 -7.26 -28.76
CA LEU A 402 7.96 -7.21 -28.87
C LEU A 402 7.54 -6.21 -29.94
N VAL A 403 6.33 -6.40 -30.46
CA VAL A 403 5.64 -5.46 -31.36
C VAL A 403 4.19 -5.30 -30.97
N ARG A 404 3.62 -4.14 -31.29
CA ARG A 404 2.18 -3.88 -31.23
C ARG A 404 1.76 -2.86 -32.28
N PRO A 405 0.47 -2.79 -32.65
CA PRO A 405 -0.04 -1.68 -33.43
C PRO A 405 0.17 -0.33 -32.71
N SER A 406 0.55 0.69 -33.44
CA SER A 406 0.74 2.02 -32.87
C SER A 406 -0.55 2.85 -32.88
N PRO A 407 -0.84 3.62 -31.83
CA PRO A 407 -1.96 4.56 -31.80
C PRO A 407 -1.91 5.64 -32.89
N ILE A 408 -0.73 5.86 -33.50
CA ILE A 408 -0.55 6.81 -34.59
C ILE A 408 -0.43 6.15 -35.99
N GLY A 409 -0.76 4.84 -36.06
CA GLY A 409 -0.67 4.01 -37.26
C GLY A 409 0.70 3.33 -37.41
N GLY A 410 0.70 2.21 -38.14
CA GLY A 410 1.87 1.34 -38.25
C GLY A 410 2.10 0.48 -37.01
N GLN A 411 3.35 0.06 -36.81
CA GLN A 411 3.74 -0.79 -35.67
C GLN A 411 4.77 -0.07 -34.78
N GLU A 412 4.74 -0.41 -33.50
CA GLU A 412 5.76 -0.07 -32.53
C GLU A 412 6.63 -1.30 -32.25
N PHE A 413 7.95 -1.05 -32.23
CA PHE A 413 8.93 -2.03 -31.81
C PHE A 413 9.35 -1.72 -30.36
N ILE A 414 9.25 -2.75 -29.50
CA ILE A 414 9.51 -2.61 -28.07
C ILE A 414 10.59 -3.65 -27.70
N GLY A 415 11.75 -3.17 -27.28
CA GLY A 415 12.77 -4.02 -26.68
C GLY A 415 12.61 -4.05 -25.17
N VAL A 416 12.36 -5.20 -24.59
CA VAL A 416 12.28 -5.37 -23.13
C VAL A 416 13.52 -6.09 -22.64
N TYR A 417 14.13 -5.54 -21.57
CA TYR A 417 15.34 -6.09 -20.97
C TYR A 417 15.14 -6.22 -19.46
N THR A 418 15.45 -7.38 -18.91
CA THR A 418 15.23 -7.68 -17.48
C THR A 418 16.47 -8.29 -16.83
N THR A 419 16.68 -7.99 -15.56
CA THR A 419 17.71 -8.63 -14.72
C THR A 419 17.27 -8.59 -13.25
N PHE A 420 17.89 -9.40 -12.39
CA PHE A 420 17.63 -9.34 -10.95
C PHE A 420 18.51 -8.29 -10.25
N LEU A 421 17.90 -7.58 -9.32
CA LEU A 421 18.59 -6.86 -8.26
C LEU A 421 19.08 -7.85 -7.18
N VAL A 422 19.93 -7.36 -6.27
CA VAL A 422 20.53 -8.18 -5.18
C VAL A 422 19.44 -8.76 -4.25
N ASP A 423 18.35 -8.04 -4.05
CA ASP A 423 17.20 -8.47 -3.23
C ASP A 423 16.24 -9.43 -3.94
N GLY A 424 16.50 -9.74 -5.21
CA GLY A 424 15.64 -10.59 -6.03
C GLY A 424 14.51 -9.85 -6.75
N THR A 425 14.43 -8.53 -6.63
CA THR A 425 13.50 -7.70 -7.41
C THR A 425 13.89 -7.75 -8.90
N LEU A 426 12.91 -7.80 -9.80
CA LEU A 426 13.14 -7.75 -11.23
C LEU A 426 13.28 -6.27 -11.66
N PHE A 427 14.49 -5.86 -12.00
CA PHE A 427 14.72 -4.61 -12.71
C PHE A 427 14.43 -4.82 -14.19
N TYR A 428 13.70 -3.88 -14.79
CA TYR A 428 13.52 -3.85 -16.24
C TYR A 428 13.84 -2.49 -16.82
N TYR A 429 14.31 -2.48 -18.06
CA TYR A 429 14.16 -1.32 -18.91
C TYR A 429 13.57 -1.75 -20.24
N LEU A 430 12.79 -0.85 -20.84
CA LEU A 430 12.25 -1.07 -22.18
C LEU A 430 12.59 0.11 -23.09
N THR A 431 12.70 -0.18 -24.37
CA THR A 431 12.85 0.80 -25.44
C THR A 431 11.59 0.74 -26.30
N ILE A 432 11.11 1.88 -26.77
CA ILE A 432 9.96 1.96 -27.66
C ILE A 432 10.21 2.91 -28.81
N VAL A 433 9.82 2.53 -29.99
CA VAL A 433 10.00 3.31 -31.24
C VAL A 433 9.05 2.82 -32.31
N GLN A 434 8.63 3.70 -33.22
CA GLN A 434 7.94 3.29 -34.44
C GLN A 434 8.86 2.44 -35.31
N GLU A 435 8.33 1.36 -35.91
CA GLU A 435 9.10 0.44 -36.76
C GLU A 435 9.88 1.16 -37.87
N LYS A 436 9.27 2.16 -38.51
CA LYS A 436 9.89 2.98 -39.55
C LYS A 436 11.16 3.75 -39.11
N ASP A 437 11.24 4.07 -37.81
CA ASP A 437 12.32 4.87 -37.21
C ASP A 437 13.33 4.00 -36.44
N LEU A 438 13.12 2.68 -36.36
CA LEU A 438 13.94 1.76 -35.58
C LEU A 438 15.43 1.90 -35.87
N ALA A 439 15.81 1.95 -37.17
CA ALA A 439 17.21 2.08 -37.58
C ALA A 439 17.87 3.38 -37.06
N ALA A 440 17.10 4.48 -36.94
CA ALA A 440 17.62 5.76 -36.46
C ALA A 440 17.82 5.80 -34.95
N PHE A 441 17.12 4.94 -34.18
CA PHE A 441 17.16 4.91 -32.72
C PHE A 441 17.98 3.74 -32.16
N GLN A 442 18.28 2.72 -32.96
CA GLN A 442 18.91 1.48 -32.51
C GLN A 442 20.24 1.69 -31.80
N ASP A 443 21.13 2.54 -32.33
CA ASP A 443 22.41 2.84 -31.71
C ASP A 443 22.24 3.58 -30.38
N THR A 444 21.27 4.47 -30.30
CA THR A 444 20.94 5.18 -29.05
C THR A 444 20.45 4.20 -27.98
N PHE A 445 19.53 3.30 -28.32
CA PHE A 445 19.04 2.32 -27.38
C PHE A 445 20.12 1.35 -26.88
N ARG A 446 21.00 0.92 -27.79
CA ARG A 446 22.17 0.11 -27.42
C ARG A 446 23.07 0.87 -26.44
N ARG A 447 23.41 2.13 -26.73
CA ARG A 447 24.26 2.96 -25.88
C ARG A 447 23.62 3.22 -24.51
N VAL A 448 22.32 3.50 -24.45
CA VAL A 448 21.58 3.63 -23.17
C VAL A 448 21.69 2.34 -22.36
N GLY A 449 21.41 1.17 -22.97
CA GLY A 449 21.51 -0.12 -22.29
C GLY A 449 22.91 -0.44 -21.77
N GLU A 450 23.96 -0.16 -22.55
CA GLU A 450 25.37 -0.34 -22.17
C GLU A 450 25.81 0.61 -21.02
N SER A 451 25.16 1.78 -20.91
CA SER A 451 25.46 2.77 -19.87
C SER A 451 24.86 2.44 -18.50
N ILE A 452 23.88 1.53 -18.43
CA ILE A 452 23.19 1.21 -17.18
C ILE A 452 24.19 0.66 -16.16
N ARG A 453 24.17 1.27 -14.97
CA ARG A 453 24.90 0.82 -13.77
C ARG A 453 23.89 0.60 -12.65
N LEU A 454 23.75 -0.64 -12.20
CA LEU A 454 22.92 -0.96 -11.05
C LEU A 454 23.69 -0.68 -9.77
N THR A 455 23.09 0.12 -8.90
CA THR A 455 23.71 0.66 -7.68
C THR A 455 23.19 0.01 -6.40
N ASP A 456 22.37 -1.03 -6.53
CA ASP A 456 21.82 -1.86 -5.46
C ASP A 456 22.92 -2.77 -4.85
N VAL A 457 23.87 -2.21 -4.13
CA VAL A 457 24.88 -2.94 -3.37
C VAL A 457 24.33 -3.44 -2.03
N ARG A 458 24.87 -4.59 -1.55
CA ARG A 458 24.53 -5.16 -0.23
C ARG A 458 24.92 -4.22 0.90
#